data_7db4f28e7644c441fbfc354a668aa5c9
#
_entry.id   7db4f28e7644c441fbfc354a668aa5c9
#
_cell.length_a   1.000
_cell.length_b   1.000
_cell.length_c   1.000
_cell.angle_alpha   90.00
_cell.angle_beta   90.00
_cell.angle_gamma   90.00
#
_symmetry.space_group_name_H-M   'P 1'
#
loop_
_entity.id
_entity.type
_entity.pdbx_description
1 polymer ?
#
loop_
_entity_poly.entity_id
_entity_poly.type
_entity_poly.pdbx_seq_one_letter_code
_entity_poly.pdbx_strand_id
1 'polypeptide(L)'
;MKRRFFFRKGAGATLLAAIAAAVFLSVPALDAQGQTIPLAASERPLHLLKAEYLACDRASAQAALSAGTAAYCSMVGEELLQRGFEGDFERLIAWWRGARQAQLSGPR
;
A
#
# COMPACT_ATOMS: atom_id res chain seq x y z
N MET A 1 -35.88 -2.20 -27.44
CA MET A 1 -36.49 -1.00 -26.91
C MET A 1 -35.53 0.16 -27.07
N LYS A 2 -35.86 1.07 -27.98
CA LYS A 2 -35.02 2.25 -28.23
C LYS A 2 -35.40 3.32 -27.23
N ARG A 3 -34.52 3.65 -26.29
CA ARG A 3 -34.68 4.84 -25.47
C ARG A 3 -34.21 6.04 -26.26
N ARG A 4 -35.16 6.87 -26.71
CA ARG A 4 -34.88 8.15 -27.33
C ARG A 4 -34.51 9.12 -26.23
N PHE A 5 -33.25 9.52 -26.21
CA PHE A 5 -32.81 10.68 -25.46
C PHE A 5 -33.29 11.94 -26.17
N PHE A 6 -34.27 12.59 -25.62
CA PHE A 6 -34.67 13.92 -26.08
C PHE A 6 -33.67 14.95 -25.52
N PHE A 7 -32.79 15.40 -26.39
CA PHE A 7 -32.03 16.60 -26.14
C PHE A 7 -32.96 17.81 -26.27
N ARG A 8 -33.35 18.40 -25.16
CA ARG A 8 -34.05 19.64 -25.15
C ARG A 8 -33.05 20.78 -25.25
N LYS A 9 -32.94 21.34 -26.45
CA LYS A 9 -32.26 22.62 -26.67
C LYS A 9 -33.01 23.70 -25.89
N GLY A 10 -32.49 24.12 -24.79
CA GLY A 10 -32.85 25.33 -24.10
C GLY A 10 -31.82 26.40 -24.40
N ALA A 11 -32.09 27.23 -25.36
CA ALA A 11 -31.36 28.48 -25.54
C ALA A 11 -31.77 29.43 -24.41
N GLY A 12 -30.91 29.68 -23.48
CA GLY A 12 -31.02 30.72 -22.48
C GLY A 12 -29.64 31.35 -22.28
N ALA A 13 -29.40 32.36 -23.10
CA ALA A 13 -28.24 33.22 -22.89
C ALA A 13 -28.54 34.09 -21.66
N THR A 14 -27.92 33.76 -20.56
CA THR A 14 -27.69 34.71 -19.48
C THR A 14 -26.21 34.70 -19.19
N LEU A 15 -25.55 35.70 -19.75
CA LEU A 15 -24.26 36.18 -19.33
C LEU A 15 -24.33 36.65 -17.90
N LEU A 16 -24.13 35.78 -16.96
CA LEU A 16 -23.70 36.12 -15.62
C LEU A 16 -22.24 35.77 -15.57
N ALA A 17 -21.43 36.77 -15.73
CA ALA A 17 -20.04 36.75 -15.34
C ALA A 17 -19.98 36.52 -13.83
N ALA A 18 -20.13 35.29 -13.43
CA ALA A 18 -19.71 34.88 -12.10
C ALA A 18 -18.21 34.91 -12.13
N ILE A 19 -17.64 35.93 -11.56
CA ILE A 19 -16.27 35.93 -11.10
C ILE A 19 -16.26 34.82 -10.04
N ALA A 20 -16.03 33.63 -10.47
CA ALA A 20 -15.57 32.58 -9.59
C ALA A 20 -14.17 33.02 -9.18
N ALA A 21 -14.09 33.78 -8.10
CA ALA A 21 -12.88 33.82 -7.33
C ALA A 21 -12.60 32.35 -6.99
N ALA A 22 -11.77 31.74 -7.78
CA ALA A 22 -11.15 30.49 -7.41
C ALA A 22 -10.27 30.84 -6.20
N VAL A 23 -10.89 30.79 -5.04
CA VAL A 23 -10.18 30.57 -3.82
C VAL A 23 -9.59 29.19 -4.01
N PHE A 24 -8.43 29.15 -4.64
CA PHE A 24 -7.54 28.03 -4.44
C PHE A 24 -7.24 28.08 -2.95
N LEU A 25 -8.08 27.44 -2.18
CA LEU A 25 -7.68 26.92 -0.91
C LEU A 25 -6.53 26.02 -1.26
N SER A 26 -5.34 26.61 -1.17
CA SER A 26 -4.13 25.84 -1.02
C SER A 26 -4.36 25.07 0.25
N VAL A 27 -4.97 23.91 0.11
CA VAL A 27 -4.96 22.93 1.17
C VAL A 27 -3.46 22.63 1.32
N PRO A 28 -2.84 23.10 2.40
CA PRO A 28 -1.50 22.65 2.65
C PRO A 28 -1.58 21.14 2.64
N ALA A 29 -0.71 20.51 1.91
CA ALA A 29 -0.57 19.08 1.94
C ALA A 29 -0.15 18.68 3.36
N LEU A 30 -1.14 18.62 4.25
CA LEU A 30 -1.00 18.19 5.65
C LEU A 30 -0.73 16.68 5.73
N ASP A 31 -0.94 16.00 4.67
CA ASP A 31 -0.72 14.58 4.44
C ASP A 31 0.76 14.20 4.50
N ALA A 32 1.67 15.12 4.24
CA ALA A 32 3.10 14.87 4.33
C ALA A 32 3.61 14.74 5.78
N GLN A 33 2.84 15.15 6.77
CA GLN A 33 3.31 15.20 8.17
C GLN A 33 2.84 14.04 9.04
N GLY A 34 1.79 13.32 8.65
CA GLY A 34 1.28 12.21 9.42
C GLY A 34 1.85 10.86 8.99
N GLN A 35 2.46 10.80 7.84
CA GLN A 35 3.06 9.61 7.30
C GLN A 35 4.55 9.86 7.11
N THR A 36 5.27 9.83 8.20
CA THR A 36 6.61 9.29 8.12
C THR A 36 6.45 7.84 7.73
N ILE A 37 6.12 7.60 6.46
CA ILE A 37 6.53 6.37 5.84
C ILE A 37 8.02 6.36 6.10
N PRO A 38 8.53 5.41 6.87
CA PRO A 38 9.96 5.38 7.04
C PRO A 38 10.53 5.20 5.64
N LEU A 39 11.08 6.28 5.08
CA LEU A 39 12.00 6.24 3.94
C LEU A 39 13.08 5.19 4.18
N ALA A 40 13.25 4.82 5.42
CA ALA A 40 14.05 3.72 5.90
C ALA A 40 13.64 2.33 5.39
N ALA A 41 12.47 2.15 4.79
CA ALA A 41 12.14 0.83 4.26
C ALA A 41 13.08 0.45 3.11
N SER A 42 13.39 1.40 2.22
CA SER A 42 14.32 1.16 1.11
C SER A 42 15.80 1.12 1.53
N GLU A 43 16.12 1.67 2.69
CA GLU A 43 17.47 1.65 3.23
C GLU A 43 17.70 0.53 4.25
N ARG A 44 16.63 -0.15 4.64
CA ARG A 44 16.70 -1.21 5.63
C ARG A 44 17.55 -2.39 5.12
N PRO A 45 18.51 -2.87 5.91
CA PRO A 45 19.28 -4.05 5.55
C PRO A 45 18.40 -5.25 5.23
N LEU A 46 18.76 -6.01 4.21
CA LEU A 46 17.94 -7.13 3.73
C LEU A 46 17.66 -8.18 4.81
N HIS A 47 18.61 -8.43 5.71
CA HIS A 47 18.42 -9.39 6.81
C HIS A 47 17.33 -8.92 7.81
N LEU A 48 17.21 -7.61 8.06
CA LEU A 48 16.14 -7.06 8.89
C LEU A 48 14.79 -7.15 8.19
N LEU A 49 14.76 -6.90 6.89
CA LEU A 49 13.56 -7.04 6.09
C LEU A 49 13.04 -8.48 6.08
N LYS A 50 13.94 -9.45 5.98
CA LYS A 50 13.64 -10.88 6.13
C LYS A 50 13.10 -11.22 7.51
N ALA A 51 13.70 -10.68 8.57
CA ALA A 51 13.23 -10.88 9.95
C ALA A 51 11.82 -10.32 10.15
N GLU A 52 11.53 -9.13 9.62
CA GLU A 52 10.19 -8.54 9.68
C GLU A 52 9.14 -9.32 8.90
N TYR A 53 9.48 -9.79 7.72
CA TYR A 53 8.59 -10.65 6.96
C TYR A 53 8.17 -11.89 7.76
N LEU A 54 9.13 -12.55 8.41
CA LEU A 54 8.85 -13.70 9.27
C LEU A 54 8.06 -13.31 10.54
N ALA A 55 8.27 -12.12 11.08
CA ALA A 55 7.47 -11.61 12.19
C ALA A 55 6.01 -11.36 11.78
N CYS A 56 5.79 -10.79 10.61
CA CYS A 56 4.47 -10.65 9.99
C CYS A 56 3.77 -11.99 9.79
N ASP A 57 4.50 -12.97 9.26
CA ASP A 57 3.98 -14.33 9.06
C ASP A 57 3.52 -14.96 10.38
N ARG A 58 4.33 -14.86 11.44
CA ARG A 58 3.95 -15.37 12.76
C ARG A 58 2.75 -14.65 13.34
N ALA A 59 2.71 -13.34 13.23
CA ALA A 59 1.58 -12.55 13.74
C ALA A 59 0.28 -12.93 13.06
N SER A 60 0.27 -13.09 11.73
CA SER A 60 -0.91 -13.50 10.97
C SER A 60 -1.37 -14.93 11.29
N ALA A 61 -0.45 -15.81 11.66
CA ALA A 61 -0.77 -17.17 12.06
C ALA A 61 -1.41 -17.25 13.47
N GLN A 62 -1.19 -16.24 14.30
CA GLN A 62 -1.68 -16.22 15.68
C GLN A 62 -3.03 -15.53 15.83
N ALA A 63 -3.28 -14.49 15.08
CA ALA A 63 -4.51 -13.70 15.14
C ALA A 63 -4.75 -12.92 13.85
N ALA A 64 -5.99 -12.46 13.67
CA ALA A 64 -6.31 -11.55 12.59
C ALA A 64 -5.56 -10.22 12.79
N LEU A 65 -4.90 -9.76 11.75
CA LEU A 65 -4.18 -8.49 11.75
C LEU A 65 -5.15 -7.32 11.63
N SER A 66 -4.85 -6.20 12.29
CA SER A 66 -5.53 -4.94 12.01
C SER A 66 -5.25 -4.51 10.56
N ALA A 67 -6.13 -3.67 9.98
CA ALA A 67 -5.94 -3.18 8.61
C ALA A 67 -4.59 -2.48 8.41
N GLY A 68 -4.16 -1.67 9.39
CA GLY A 68 -2.86 -1.00 9.34
C GLY A 68 -1.68 -1.96 9.38
N THR A 69 -1.73 -2.96 10.25
CA THR A 69 -0.68 -3.99 10.34
C THR A 69 -0.64 -4.85 9.08
N ALA A 70 -1.79 -5.22 8.55
CA ALA A 70 -1.87 -5.99 7.31
C ALA A 70 -1.27 -5.22 6.12
N ALA A 71 -1.57 -3.92 6.01
CA ALA A 71 -1.00 -3.07 4.99
C ALA A 71 0.53 -2.96 5.12
N TYR A 72 1.02 -2.75 6.34
CA TYR A 72 2.46 -2.73 6.60
C TYR A 72 3.15 -4.05 6.21
N CYS A 73 2.58 -5.18 6.62
CA CYS A 73 3.12 -6.49 6.29
C CYS A 73 3.11 -6.77 4.78
N SER A 74 2.11 -6.28 4.05
CA SER A 74 2.07 -6.35 2.59
C SER A 74 3.22 -5.57 1.94
N MET A 75 3.49 -4.36 2.44
CA MET A 75 4.62 -3.55 1.97
C MET A 75 5.96 -4.24 2.23
N VAL A 76 6.15 -4.80 3.40
CA VAL A 76 7.35 -5.59 3.76
C VAL A 76 7.51 -6.76 2.80
N GLY A 77 6.43 -7.47 2.49
CA GLY A 77 6.45 -8.60 1.57
C GLY A 77 6.84 -8.21 0.14
N GLU A 78 6.26 -7.12 -0.37
CA GLU A 78 6.60 -6.62 -1.71
C GLU A 78 8.05 -6.14 -1.79
N GLU A 79 8.50 -5.39 -0.81
CA GLU A 79 9.87 -4.91 -0.78
C GLU A 79 10.87 -6.06 -0.70
N LEU A 80 10.59 -7.07 0.13
CA LEU A 80 11.41 -8.26 0.22
C LEU A 80 11.45 -9.02 -1.11
N LEU A 81 10.29 -9.15 -1.77
CA LEU A 81 10.20 -9.82 -3.08
C LEU A 81 11.10 -9.13 -4.11
N GLN A 82 11.05 -7.81 -4.17
CA GLN A 82 11.84 -7.05 -5.15
C GLN A 82 13.33 -7.03 -4.81
N ARG A 83 13.67 -6.72 -3.57
CA ARG A 83 15.06 -6.53 -3.16
C ARG A 83 15.81 -7.83 -2.87
N GLY A 84 15.10 -8.81 -2.32
CA GLY A 84 15.69 -10.07 -1.89
C GLY A 84 15.66 -11.16 -2.95
N PHE A 85 14.69 -11.11 -3.83
CA PHE A 85 14.40 -12.20 -4.78
C PHE A 85 14.17 -11.71 -6.22
N GLU A 86 14.44 -10.43 -6.50
CA GLU A 86 14.34 -9.85 -7.86
C GLU A 86 12.95 -10.03 -8.50
N GLY A 87 11.89 -10.00 -7.67
CA GLY A 87 10.53 -10.23 -8.12
C GLY A 87 10.14 -11.70 -8.33
N ASP A 88 11.04 -12.63 -8.05
CA ASP A 88 10.77 -14.07 -8.19
C ASP A 88 10.07 -14.62 -6.94
N PHE A 89 8.75 -14.75 -7.05
CA PHE A 89 7.89 -15.22 -5.98
C PHE A 89 8.19 -16.66 -5.56
N GLU A 90 8.53 -17.54 -6.49
CA GLU A 90 8.86 -18.93 -6.19
C GLU A 90 10.12 -19.05 -5.32
N ARG A 91 11.11 -18.21 -5.59
CA ARG A 91 12.32 -18.13 -4.76
C ARG A 91 12.04 -17.60 -3.36
N LEU A 92 11.16 -16.59 -3.26
CA LEU A 92 10.72 -16.09 -1.96
C LEU A 92 10.02 -17.19 -1.16
N ILE A 93 9.08 -17.92 -1.76
CA ILE A 93 8.35 -19.00 -1.09
C ILE A 93 9.26 -20.14 -0.68
N ALA A 94 10.22 -20.53 -1.53
CA ALA A 94 11.20 -21.55 -1.19
C ALA A 94 12.05 -21.14 0.03
N TRP A 95 12.52 -19.90 0.04
CA TRP A 95 13.26 -19.37 1.20
C TRP A 95 12.39 -19.33 2.45
N TRP A 96 11.16 -18.83 2.36
CA TRP A 96 10.23 -18.72 3.49
C TRP A 96 9.92 -20.09 4.12
N ARG A 97 9.69 -21.12 3.31
CA ARG A 97 9.46 -22.49 3.79
C ARG A 97 10.66 -22.99 4.59
N GLY A 98 11.88 -22.80 4.08
CA GLY A 98 13.11 -23.17 4.77
C GLY A 98 13.31 -22.40 6.07
N ALA A 99 13.05 -21.10 6.08
CA ALA A 99 13.14 -20.25 7.25
C ALA A 99 12.13 -20.66 8.35
N ARG A 100 10.89 -20.98 7.99
CA ARG A 100 9.89 -21.51 8.94
C ARG A 100 10.33 -22.83 9.53
N GLN A 101 10.82 -23.73 8.70
CA GLN A 101 11.33 -25.03 9.17
C GLN A 101 12.46 -24.86 10.18
N ALA A 102 13.40 -23.96 9.90
CA ALA A 102 14.49 -23.65 10.81
C ALA A 102 14.02 -23.09 12.16
N GLN A 103 12.97 -22.25 12.15
CA GLN A 103 12.38 -21.71 13.39
C GLN A 103 11.71 -22.80 14.23
N LEU A 104 11.06 -23.77 13.59
CA LEU A 104 10.41 -24.89 14.27
C LEU A 104 11.42 -25.89 14.85
N SER A 105 12.59 -25.99 14.20
CA SER A 105 13.66 -26.91 14.58
C SER A 105 14.74 -26.26 15.46
N GLY A 106 14.57 -25.00 15.82
CA GLY A 106 15.51 -24.26 16.65
C GLY A 106 15.72 -24.87 18.04
N PRO A 107 16.75 -24.49 18.77
CA PRO A 107 17.03 -25.00 20.10
C PRO A 107 15.83 -24.69 21.03
N ARG A 108 15.37 -25.70 21.71
CA ARG A 108 14.31 -25.63 22.70
C ARG A 108 14.87 -25.08 24.01
#